data_2e4984c1777bdc1ffbf6e3179e56490c
#
_entry.id   2e4984c1777bdc1ffbf6e3179e56490c
#
_cell.length_a   1.000
_cell.length_b   1.000
_cell.length_c   1.000
_cell.angle_alpha   90.00
_cell.angle_beta   90.00
_cell.angle_gamma   90.00
#
_symmetry.space_group_name_H-M   'P 1'
#
loop_
_entity.id
_entity.type
_entity.pdbx_description
1 polymer ?
#
loop_
_entity_poly.entity_id
_entity_poly.type
_entity_poly.pdbx_seq_one_letter_code
_entity_poly.pdbx_strand_id
1 'polypeptide(L)'
;MKEGFGRKIWGDIMKIKVVLSGYGTVGREFIKLLHEKCSYIYETYGIELVVSGLLGRNVAIHNEDGLSIQDLLTYGSSSAAIEKYIEYHPEERATDNISGTVLVESTVTNLKDGNPGKQYIKQAIEKQMDIVAISKGALVTNWREINEAAKIANVRIRYSGATAAALPTLDIGQFSLAGCHIEKIEGILNGTTNYILTKMNEENITFEEALKEAQRKGIAETNPILDVSGSDSACKLLLLTNSLMGTEHMLTDIHIKGIEHVTKQQIRNAKEQNKFIKLIASAYKDEDGNVNLNVEPCEIDKDHPLANINGTEKGITFFTDTMGQVTTIGGASNPRGAAAAALKDIINLYRKDLSRINGE
;
A
#
# COMPACT_ATOMS: atom_id res chain seq x y z
N MET A 1 23.27 33.95 -19.92
CA MET A 1 24.02 33.43 -18.78
C MET A 1 23.13 32.53 -18.00
N LYS A 2 23.26 31.22 -18.19
CA LYS A 2 22.68 30.14 -17.38
C LYS A 2 23.88 29.31 -16.92
N GLU A 3 24.53 29.76 -15.85
CA GLU A 3 25.50 28.94 -15.14
C GLU A 3 24.72 28.10 -14.13
N GLY A 4 24.65 26.82 -14.32
CA GLY A 4 25.40 25.80 -13.70
C GLY A 4 25.03 25.58 -12.20
N PHE A 5 23.79 25.12 -11.88
CA PHE A 5 23.56 24.35 -10.63
C PHE A 5 23.95 22.90 -10.90
N GLY A 6 25.24 22.61 -10.81
CA GLY A 6 25.76 21.28 -11.09
C GLY A 6 26.99 20.95 -10.26
N ARG A 7 26.88 20.97 -8.92
CA ARG A 7 27.81 20.19 -8.10
C ARG A 7 27.12 18.88 -7.68
N LYS A 8 27.60 17.77 -8.26
CA LYS A 8 27.27 16.42 -7.78
C LYS A 8 27.63 16.33 -6.29
N ILE A 9 26.61 16.36 -5.45
CA ILE A 9 26.72 16.23 -3.99
C ILE A 9 26.85 14.73 -3.60
N TRP A 10 26.65 13.83 -4.57
CA TRP A 10 26.59 12.38 -4.32
C TRP A 10 27.96 11.73 -4.60
N GLY A 11 28.44 10.96 -3.63
CA GLY A 11 29.49 9.97 -3.85
C GLY A 11 29.08 8.93 -4.90
N ASP A 12 29.56 7.71 -4.82
CA ASP A 12 29.24 6.64 -5.77
C ASP A 12 27.72 6.47 -5.95
N ILE A 13 27.30 6.40 -7.21
CA ILE A 13 25.93 6.15 -7.63
C ILE A 13 25.54 4.73 -7.18
N MET A 14 24.37 4.62 -6.56
CA MET A 14 23.87 3.32 -6.14
C MET A 14 22.93 2.74 -7.20
N LYS A 15 23.37 1.69 -7.89
CA LYS A 15 22.54 0.97 -8.87
C LYS A 15 21.69 -0.09 -8.14
N ILE A 16 20.36 -0.01 -8.27
CA ILE A 16 19.39 -0.91 -7.65
C ILE A 16 18.68 -1.71 -8.73
N LYS A 17 18.87 -3.03 -8.71
CA LYS A 17 18.20 -3.96 -9.61
C LYS A 17 16.84 -4.34 -9.05
N VAL A 18 15.79 -3.94 -9.74
CA VAL A 18 14.38 -4.16 -9.36
C VAL A 18 13.87 -5.39 -10.10
N VAL A 19 13.38 -6.36 -9.35
CA VAL A 19 12.58 -7.47 -9.87
C VAL A 19 11.13 -7.22 -9.50
N LEU A 20 10.23 -7.23 -10.48
CA LEU A 20 8.80 -7.04 -10.27
C LEU A 20 8.06 -8.37 -10.40
N SER A 21 7.30 -8.80 -9.39
CA SER A 21 6.35 -9.90 -9.48
C SER A 21 4.92 -9.38 -9.64
N GLY A 22 4.25 -9.83 -10.72
CA GLY A 22 2.93 -9.35 -11.09
C GLY A 22 2.97 -8.12 -12.00
N TYR A 23 2.60 -8.33 -13.27
CA TYR A 23 2.52 -7.26 -14.28
C TYR A 23 1.07 -6.94 -14.65
N GLY A 24 0.24 -6.73 -13.62
CA GLY A 24 -1.12 -6.20 -13.74
C GLY A 24 -1.12 -4.67 -13.85
N THR A 25 -2.27 -4.07 -13.61
CA THR A 25 -2.46 -2.61 -13.68
C THR A 25 -1.48 -1.84 -12.78
N VAL A 26 -1.30 -2.29 -11.53
CA VAL A 26 -0.41 -1.63 -10.57
C VAL A 26 1.06 -1.81 -10.94
N GLY A 27 1.46 -3.03 -11.33
CA GLY A 27 2.83 -3.31 -11.76
C GLY A 27 3.22 -2.51 -13.00
N ARG A 28 2.30 -2.36 -13.96
CA ARG A 28 2.50 -1.51 -15.14
C ARG A 28 2.64 -0.04 -14.77
N GLU A 29 1.79 0.48 -13.89
CA GLU A 29 1.90 1.87 -13.41
C GLU A 29 3.20 2.10 -12.63
N PHE A 30 3.71 1.10 -11.91
CA PHE A 30 5.00 1.17 -11.24
C PHE A 30 6.16 1.33 -12.25
N ILE A 31 6.21 0.50 -13.29
CA ILE A 31 7.23 0.60 -14.34
C ILE A 31 7.15 1.95 -15.07
N LYS A 32 5.92 2.40 -15.38
CA LYS A 32 5.69 3.70 -16.01
C LYS A 32 6.19 4.85 -15.14
N LEU A 33 5.84 4.82 -13.84
CA LEU A 33 6.27 5.85 -12.89
C LEU A 33 7.78 5.87 -12.68
N LEU A 34 8.41 4.68 -12.63
CA LEU A 34 9.85 4.53 -12.55
C LEU A 34 10.52 5.20 -13.78
N HIS A 35 10.03 4.92 -14.98
CA HIS A 35 10.52 5.54 -16.22
C HIS A 35 10.37 7.07 -16.22
N GLU A 36 9.21 7.57 -15.82
CA GLU A 36 8.94 9.02 -15.75
C GLU A 36 9.81 9.75 -14.71
N LYS A 37 10.23 9.07 -13.66
CA LYS A 37 10.93 9.66 -12.52
C LYS A 37 12.42 9.32 -12.44
N CYS A 38 12.96 8.51 -13.36
CA CYS A 38 14.33 8.02 -13.28
C CYS A 38 15.36 9.15 -13.14
N SER A 39 15.28 10.20 -13.96
CA SER A 39 16.21 11.35 -13.90
C SER A 39 16.08 12.09 -12.56
N TYR A 40 14.85 12.36 -12.11
CA TYR A 40 14.62 13.00 -10.82
C TYR A 40 15.19 12.20 -9.64
N ILE A 41 14.98 10.88 -9.64
CA ILE A 41 15.49 9.99 -8.58
C ILE A 41 17.02 9.96 -8.60
N TYR A 42 17.60 9.86 -9.76
CA TYR A 42 19.05 9.90 -9.94
C TYR A 42 19.65 11.23 -9.43
N GLU A 43 19.11 12.36 -9.88
CA GLU A 43 19.59 13.69 -9.52
C GLU A 43 19.39 14.03 -8.05
N THR A 44 18.25 13.59 -7.47
CA THR A 44 17.86 13.94 -6.10
C THR A 44 18.46 13.01 -5.05
N TYR A 45 18.56 11.72 -5.34
CA TYR A 45 18.91 10.71 -4.34
C TYR A 45 20.20 9.93 -4.65
N GLY A 46 20.80 10.12 -5.83
CA GLY A 46 21.97 9.35 -6.28
C GLY A 46 21.66 7.87 -6.52
N ILE A 47 20.40 7.54 -6.83
CA ILE A 47 19.93 6.18 -7.05
C ILE A 47 19.58 5.98 -8.52
N GLU A 48 20.17 4.95 -9.14
CA GLU A 48 19.81 4.44 -10.45
C GLU A 48 18.94 3.20 -10.28
N LEU A 49 17.66 3.27 -10.71
CA LEU A 49 16.73 2.14 -10.67
C LEU A 49 16.69 1.43 -12.02
N VAL A 50 17.00 0.14 -12.04
CA VAL A 50 17.02 -0.70 -13.23
C VAL A 50 16.05 -1.85 -13.06
N VAL A 51 15.04 -1.97 -13.92
CA VAL A 51 14.15 -3.14 -13.94
C VAL A 51 14.90 -4.30 -14.58
N SER A 52 15.45 -5.20 -13.77
CA SER A 52 16.25 -6.34 -14.24
C SER A 52 15.43 -7.60 -14.45
N GLY A 53 14.22 -7.69 -13.85
CA GLY A 53 13.40 -8.89 -13.97
C GLY A 53 11.92 -8.61 -13.84
N LEU A 54 11.12 -9.43 -14.49
CA LEU A 54 9.66 -9.38 -14.44
C LEU A 54 9.09 -10.80 -14.36
N LEU A 55 8.27 -11.04 -13.33
CA LEU A 55 7.64 -12.33 -13.06
C LEU A 55 6.12 -12.22 -13.30
N GLY A 56 5.64 -12.88 -14.35
CA GLY A 56 4.23 -13.04 -14.66
C GLY A 56 3.71 -14.41 -14.26
N ARG A 57 2.46 -14.72 -14.63
CA ARG A 57 1.90 -16.06 -14.43
C ARG A 57 2.51 -17.01 -15.48
N ASN A 58 3.32 -17.96 -15.04
CA ASN A 58 3.99 -18.98 -15.88
C ASN A 58 4.94 -18.38 -16.95
N VAL A 59 5.37 -17.15 -16.79
CA VAL A 59 6.30 -16.49 -17.70
C VAL A 59 7.20 -15.53 -16.92
N ALA A 60 8.48 -15.49 -17.28
CA ALA A 60 9.44 -14.57 -16.69
C ALA A 60 10.42 -14.08 -17.76
N ILE A 61 10.92 -12.87 -17.54
CA ILE A 61 11.99 -12.25 -18.31
C ILE A 61 13.03 -11.67 -17.38
N HIS A 62 14.29 -11.69 -17.82
CA HIS A 62 15.42 -11.17 -17.05
C HIS A 62 16.52 -10.64 -17.96
N ASN A 63 17.08 -9.48 -17.58
CA ASN A 63 18.26 -8.91 -18.17
C ASN A 63 19.04 -8.15 -17.08
N GLU A 64 20.27 -8.55 -16.81
CA GLU A 64 21.14 -7.96 -15.78
C GLU A 64 21.40 -6.46 -16.02
N ASP A 65 21.42 -6.03 -17.27
CA ASP A 65 21.65 -4.62 -17.67
C ASP A 65 20.37 -3.79 -17.69
N GLY A 66 19.21 -4.45 -17.64
CA GLY A 66 17.87 -3.87 -17.60
C GLY A 66 17.02 -4.20 -18.80
N LEU A 67 15.73 -4.43 -18.55
CA LEU A 67 14.71 -4.67 -19.56
C LEU A 67 14.33 -3.36 -20.28
N SER A 68 13.94 -3.45 -21.56
CA SER A 68 13.41 -2.31 -22.30
C SER A 68 12.06 -1.86 -21.75
N ILE A 69 12.06 -0.83 -20.89
CA ILE A 69 10.83 -0.29 -20.30
C ILE A 69 9.87 0.22 -21.37
N GLN A 70 10.39 0.82 -22.45
CA GLN A 70 9.57 1.37 -23.52
C GLN A 70 8.79 0.26 -24.23
N ASP A 71 9.42 -0.87 -24.51
CA ASP A 71 8.77 -2.01 -25.15
C ASP A 71 7.76 -2.64 -24.21
N LEU A 72 8.11 -2.86 -22.94
CA LEU A 72 7.15 -3.33 -21.92
C LEU A 72 5.89 -2.47 -21.86
N LEU A 73 6.04 -1.15 -21.83
CA LEU A 73 4.89 -0.23 -21.79
C LEU A 73 4.06 -0.24 -23.07
N THR A 74 4.69 -0.50 -24.22
CA THR A 74 4.02 -0.58 -25.53
C THR A 74 3.10 -1.78 -25.62
N TYR A 75 3.49 -2.92 -25.06
CA TYR A 75 2.70 -4.16 -25.16
C TYR A 75 1.57 -4.28 -24.12
N GLY A 76 1.41 -3.30 -23.24
CA GLY A 76 0.30 -3.25 -22.29
C GLY A 76 0.63 -3.78 -20.90
N SER A 77 -0.22 -4.66 -20.36
CA SER A 77 -0.05 -5.29 -19.04
C SER A 77 -0.49 -6.75 -19.10
N SER A 78 -0.19 -7.54 -18.07
CA SER A 78 -0.48 -8.95 -17.93
C SER A 78 0.62 -9.89 -18.46
N SER A 79 0.45 -11.19 -18.22
CA SER A 79 1.38 -12.20 -18.75
C SER A 79 1.43 -12.23 -20.28
N ALA A 80 0.31 -11.88 -20.96
CA ALA A 80 0.29 -11.78 -22.41
C ALA A 80 1.20 -10.66 -22.95
N ALA A 81 1.32 -9.56 -22.24
CA ALA A 81 2.26 -8.48 -22.60
C ALA A 81 3.71 -8.93 -22.44
N ILE A 82 4.00 -9.76 -21.43
CA ILE A 82 5.35 -10.36 -21.25
C ILE A 82 5.67 -11.35 -22.36
N GLU A 83 4.72 -12.20 -22.74
CA GLU A 83 4.91 -13.13 -23.86
C GLU A 83 5.17 -12.38 -25.18
N LYS A 84 4.44 -11.28 -25.42
CA LYS A 84 4.67 -10.43 -26.57
C LYS A 84 6.04 -9.74 -26.53
N TYR A 85 6.50 -9.34 -25.37
CA TYR A 85 7.85 -8.80 -25.20
C TYR A 85 8.92 -9.83 -25.61
N ILE A 86 8.75 -11.09 -25.22
CA ILE A 86 9.66 -12.19 -25.53
C ILE A 86 9.73 -12.48 -27.04
N GLU A 87 8.67 -12.23 -27.80
CA GLU A 87 8.70 -12.39 -29.27
C GLU A 87 9.78 -11.50 -29.92
N TYR A 88 10.10 -10.36 -29.32
CA TYR A 88 11.09 -9.40 -29.79
C TYR A 88 12.42 -9.48 -29.05
N HIS A 89 12.42 -10.07 -27.84
CA HIS A 89 13.58 -10.23 -26.95
C HIS A 89 13.66 -11.67 -26.45
N PRO A 90 13.80 -12.69 -27.33
CA PRO A 90 13.74 -14.10 -26.94
C PRO A 90 14.87 -14.53 -26.00
N GLU A 91 16.02 -13.85 -26.06
CA GLU A 91 17.19 -14.07 -25.18
C GLU A 91 16.92 -13.67 -23.72
N GLU A 92 15.93 -12.82 -23.47
CA GLU A 92 15.58 -12.37 -22.13
C GLU A 92 14.53 -13.27 -21.45
N ARG A 93 14.02 -14.30 -22.14
CA ARG A 93 13.16 -15.30 -21.50
C ARG A 93 13.92 -16.00 -20.38
N ALA A 94 13.31 -16.04 -19.19
CA ALA A 94 13.90 -16.58 -17.99
C ALA A 94 12.97 -17.60 -17.30
N THR A 95 13.52 -18.31 -16.34
CA THR A 95 12.76 -19.01 -15.30
C THR A 95 12.34 -18.03 -14.22
N ASP A 96 11.47 -18.45 -13.30
CA ASP A 96 11.07 -17.65 -12.15
C ASP A 96 12.18 -17.47 -11.08
N ASN A 97 13.35 -18.10 -11.31
CA ASN A 97 14.51 -18.02 -10.42
C ASN A 97 15.40 -16.78 -10.70
N ILE A 98 14.82 -15.58 -10.66
CA ILE A 98 15.51 -14.32 -10.92
C ILE A 98 16.06 -13.71 -9.62
N SER A 99 17.23 -13.05 -9.71
CA SER A 99 17.87 -12.31 -8.63
C SER A 99 17.88 -10.81 -8.93
N GLY A 100 17.93 -10.01 -7.88
CA GLY A 100 18.05 -8.55 -7.96
C GLY A 100 18.44 -7.95 -6.62
N THR A 101 18.35 -6.65 -6.48
CA THR A 101 18.55 -5.95 -5.21
C THR A 101 17.26 -5.90 -4.39
N VAL A 102 16.12 -5.69 -5.06
CA VAL A 102 14.81 -5.58 -4.43
C VAL A 102 13.73 -6.27 -5.27
N LEU A 103 12.85 -7.01 -4.58
CA LEU A 103 11.60 -7.52 -5.14
C LEU A 103 10.50 -6.49 -4.90
N VAL A 104 9.79 -6.07 -5.95
CA VAL A 104 8.50 -5.38 -5.85
C VAL A 104 7.39 -6.39 -6.06
N GLU A 105 6.65 -6.71 -5.02
CA GLU A 105 5.57 -7.69 -5.06
C GLU A 105 4.23 -6.99 -5.32
N SER A 106 3.61 -7.24 -6.48
CA SER A 106 2.34 -6.64 -6.91
C SER A 106 1.38 -7.66 -7.53
N THR A 107 1.42 -8.90 -7.06
CA THR A 107 0.52 -9.96 -7.51
C THR A 107 -0.90 -9.76 -6.96
N VAL A 108 -1.82 -10.63 -7.33
CA VAL A 108 -3.20 -10.59 -6.83
C VAL A 108 -3.24 -10.82 -5.32
N THR A 109 -4.08 -10.07 -4.61
CA THR A 109 -4.31 -10.29 -3.18
C THR A 109 -5.11 -11.58 -2.98
N ASN A 110 -4.50 -12.56 -2.35
CA ASN A 110 -5.11 -13.83 -1.98
C ASN A 110 -5.09 -13.98 -0.45
N LEU A 111 -6.25 -13.91 0.16
CA LEU A 111 -6.41 -13.97 1.62
C LEU A 111 -6.60 -15.41 2.15
N LYS A 112 -6.53 -16.42 1.27
CA LYS A 112 -6.63 -17.83 1.69
C LYS A 112 -5.28 -18.37 2.17
N ASP A 113 -4.23 -18.16 1.38
CA ASP A 113 -2.90 -18.70 1.64
C ASP A 113 -1.74 -17.73 1.30
N GLY A 114 -2.06 -16.58 0.75
CA GLY A 114 -1.09 -15.55 0.36
C GLY A 114 -0.38 -15.77 -0.97
N ASN A 115 -0.64 -16.89 -1.66
CA ASN A 115 0.02 -17.18 -2.94
C ASN A 115 -0.62 -16.42 -4.12
N PRO A 116 0.14 -16.08 -5.16
CA PRO A 116 1.56 -16.39 -5.37
C PRO A 116 2.54 -15.45 -4.65
N GLY A 117 2.07 -14.34 -4.07
CA GLY A 117 2.92 -13.33 -3.41
C GLY A 117 3.84 -13.93 -2.33
N LYS A 118 3.30 -14.84 -1.49
CA LYS A 118 4.07 -15.56 -0.46
C LYS A 118 5.27 -16.30 -1.05
N GLN A 119 5.08 -17.00 -2.16
CA GLN A 119 6.14 -17.76 -2.80
C GLN A 119 7.26 -16.84 -3.31
N TYR A 120 6.92 -15.74 -3.96
CA TYR A 120 7.90 -14.78 -4.45
C TYR A 120 8.65 -14.07 -3.32
N ILE A 121 7.95 -13.72 -2.24
CA ILE A 121 8.57 -13.15 -1.04
C ILE A 121 9.58 -14.13 -0.42
N LYS A 122 9.22 -15.41 -0.28
CA LYS A 122 10.15 -16.44 0.22
C LYS A 122 11.38 -16.60 -0.65
N GLN A 123 11.22 -16.68 -1.96
CA GLN A 123 12.33 -16.73 -2.90
C GLN A 123 13.24 -15.49 -2.81
N ALA A 124 12.66 -14.29 -2.62
CA ALA A 124 13.42 -13.07 -2.44
C ALA A 124 14.23 -13.09 -1.14
N ILE A 125 13.65 -13.58 -0.03
CA ILE A 125 14.36 -13.75 1.26
C ILE A 125 15.54 -14.71 1.11
N GLU A 126 15.34 -15.86 0.46
CA GLU A 126 16.40 -16.85 0.21
C GLU A 126 17.56 -16.28 -0.62
N LYS A 127 17.27 -15.31 -1.49
CA LYS A 127 18.25 -14.62 -2.34
C LYS A 127 18.76 -13.31 -1.75
N GLN A 128 18.42 -13.02 -0.50
CA GLN A 128 18.82 -11.79 0.21
C GLN A 128 18.40 -10.50 -0.52
N MET A 129 17.27 -10.53 -1.22
CA MET A 129 16.66 -9.35 -1.85
C MET A 129 15.80 -8.64 -0.82
N ASP A 130 15.91 -7.31 -0.73
CA ASP A 130 14.92 -6.51 0.00
C ASP A 130 13.54 -6.62 -0.67
N ILE A 131 12.48 -6.33 0.07
CA ILE A 131 11.11 -6.53 -0.40
C ILE A 131 10.30 -5.25 -0.26
N VAL A 132 9.57 -4.91 -1.32
CA VAL A 132 8.54 -3.88 -1.31
C VAL A 132 7.21 -4.52 -1.73
N ALA A 133 6.33 -4.78 -0.79
CA ALA A 133 5.04 -5.41 -1.06
C ALA A 133 3.95 -4.36 -1.30
N ILE A 134 3.26 -4.48 -2.43
CA ILE A 134 2.07 -3.70 -2.78
C ILE A 134 0.81 -4.51 -2.48
N SER A 135 0.83 -5.82 -2.73
CA SER A 135 -0.29 -6.69 -2.39
C SER A 135 -0.32 -7.01 -0.89
N LYS A 136 -1.49 -7.30 -0.38
CA LYS A 136 -1.69 -7.57 1.06
C LYS A 136 -1.62 -9.05 1.40
N GLY A 137 -1.97 -9.92 0.44
CA GLY A 137 -2.29 -11.31 0.70
C GLY A 137 -1.22 -12.06 1.51
N ALA A 138 0.02 -12.04 1.04
CA ALA A 138 1.12 -12.75 1.70
C ALA A 138 1.36 -12.27 3.15
N LEU A 139 1.38 -10.95 3.36
CA LEU A 139 1.64 -10.37 4.68
C LEU A 139 0.48 -10.59 5.65
N VAL A 140 -0.78 -10.49 5.18
CA VAL A 140 -1.97 -10.70 6.02
C VAL A 140 -2.09 -12.15 6.48
N THR A 141 -1.78 -13.11 5.60
CA THR A 141 -1.96 -14.53 5.90
C THR A 141 -0.75 -15.20 6.56
N ASN A 142 0.44 -14.61 6.46
CA ASN A 142 1.68 -15.22 6.91
C ASN A 142 2.62 -14.22 7.59
N TRP A 143 2.07 -13.27 8.36
CA TRP A 143 2.81 -12.19 8.99
C TRP A 143 4.06 -12.65 9.74
N ARG A 144 3.86 -13.54 10.70
CA ARG A 144 4.93 -14.05 11.56
C ARG A 144 6.02 -14.76 10.76
N GLU A 145 5.63 -15.73 9.94
CA GLU A 145 6.56 -16.54 9.14
C GLU A 145 7.46 -15.66 8.25
N ILE A 146 6.87 -14.68 7.57
CA ILE A 146 7.60 -13.79 6.65
C ILE A 146 8.55 -12.88 7.42
N ASN A 147 8.09 -12.27 8.53
CA ASN A 147 8.92 -11.35 9.30
C ASN A 147 10.09 -12.07 10.01
N GLU A 148 9.84 -13.26 10.58
CA GLU A 148 10.91 -14.09 11.18
C GLU A 148 11.95 -14.49 10.13
N ALA A 149 11.52 -14.98 8.96
CA ALA A 149 12.44 -15.36 7.89
C ALA A 149 13.26 -14.16 7.38
N ALA A 150 12.61 -13.01 7.16
CA ALA A 150 13.31 -11.80 6.73
C ALA A 150 14.33 -11.31 7.76
N LYS A 151 13.97 -11.35 9.04
CA LYS A 151 14.87 -10.99 10.15
C LYS A 151 16.11 -11.90 10.19
N ILE A 152 15.93 -13.21 10.06
CA ILE A 152 17.04 -14.19 10.05
C ILE A 152 17.97 -13.93 8.85
N ALA A 153 17.39 -13.66 7.66
CA ALA A 153 18.14 -13.39 6.44
C ALA A 153 18.71 -11.96 6.35
N ASN A 154 18.41 -11.08 7.33
CA ASN A 154 18.75 -9.66 7.31
C ASN A 154 18.18 -8.93 6.07
N VAL A 155 16.98 -9.30 5.66
CA VAL A 155 16.21 -8.70 4.54
C VAL A 155 15.24 -7.68 5.08
N ARG A 156 15.18 -6.50 4.45
CA ARG A 156 14.25 -5.43 4.82
C ARG A 156 12.95 -5.57 4.04
N ILE A 157 11.83 -5.36 4.72
CA ILE A 157 10.50 -5.38 4.09
C ILE A 157 9.84 -4.02 4.27
N ARG A 158 9.30 -3.46 3.17
CA ARG A 158 8.45 -2.28 3.13
C ARG A 158 7.12 -2.63 2.46
N TYR A 159 6.03 -2.03 2.93
CA TYR A 159 4.69 -2.39 2.43
C TYR A 159 3.67 -1.25 2.56
N SER A 160 4.11 0.00 2.37
CA SER A 160 3.20 1.17 2.40
C SER A 160 2.06 1.02 1.39
N GLY A 161 2.35 0.44 0.21
CA GLY A 161 1.34 0.16 -0.81
C GLY A 161 0.23 -0.79 -0.34
N ALA A 162 0.55 -1.73 0.55
CA ALA A 162 -0.39 -2.71 1.09
C ALA A 162 -1.30 -2.15 2.19
N THR A 163 -0.96 -1.04 2.83
CA THR A 163 -1.75 -0.44 3.93
C THR A 163 -2.76 0.58 3.43
N ALA A 164 -2.33 1.73 2.93
CA ALA A 164 -3.25 2.77 2.49
C ALA A 164 -2.84 3.41 1.14
N ALA A 165 -2.04 2.71 0.33
CA ALA A 165 -1.48 3.18 -0.93
C ALA A 165 -0.73 4.52 -0.75
N ALA A 166 -1.20 5.62 -1.37
CA ALA A 166 -0.53 6.91 -1.29
C ALA A 166 -0.66 7.64 0.06
N LEU A 167 -1.53 7.21 0.98
CA LEU A 167 -1.60 7.78 2.33
C LEU A 167 -0.45 7.21 3.18
N PRO A 168 0.48 8.03 3.71
CA PRO A 168 1.72 7.56 4.36
C PRO A 168 1.49 7.08 5.79
N THR A 169 0.62 6.10 5.99
CA THR A 169 0.22 5.60 7.32
C THR A 169 1.38 4.99 8.10
N LEU A 170 2.12 4.06 7.49
CA LEU A 170 3.27 3.41 8.11
C LEU A 170 4.41 4.40 8.36
N ASP A 171 4.68 5.29 7.42
CA ASP A 171 5.79 6.25 7.57
C ASP A 171 5.55 7.21 8.74
N ILE A 172 4.31 7.67 8.92
CA ILE A 172 3.97 8.51 10.08
C ILE A 172 4.17 7.73 11.37
N GLY A 173 3.62 6.52 11.47
CA GLY A 173 3.75 5.70 12.68
C GLY A 173 5.21 5.32 13.00
N GLN A 174 6.00 4.97 11.98
CA GLN A 174 7.37 4.48 12.18
C GLN A 174 8.41 5.60 12.35
N PHE A 175 8.22 6.74 11.66
CA PHE A 175 9.23 7.80 11.61
C PHE A 175 8.79 9.08 12.30
N SER A 176 7.57 9.58 12.01
CA SER A 176 7.12 10.84 12.60
C SER A 176 6.73 10.70 14.08
N LEU A 177 6.29 9.53 14.49
CA LEU A 177 5.92 9.19 15.87
C LEU A 177 7.00 8.35 16.59
N ALA A 178 8.23 8.37 16.09
CA ALA A 178 9.33 7.63 16.72
C ALA A 178 9.53 8.09 18.17
N GLY A 179 9.58 7.14 19.09
CA GLY A 179 9.69 7.41 20.54
C GLY A 179 8.35 7.52 21.28
N CYS A 180 7.21 7.53 20.57
CA CYS A 180 5.89 7.48 21.20
C CYS A 180 5.38 6.04 21.30
N HIS A 181 4.59 5.77 22.32
CA HIS A 181 3.71 4.62 22.32
C HIS A 181 2.39 4.97 21.64
N ILE A 182 2.01 4.21 20.61
CA ILE A 182 0.71 4.35 19.97
C ILE A 182 -0.30 3.56 20.83
N GLU A 183 -1.25 4.25 21.41
CA GLU A 183 -2.27 3.70 22.29
C GLU A 183 -3.52 3.29 21.51
N LYS A 184 -3.84 4.08 20.45
CA LYS A 184 -5.00 3.84 19.59
C LYS A 184 -4.73 4.29 18.18
N ILE A 185 -5.26 3.54 17.22
CA ILE A 185 -5.33 3.87 15.80
C ILE A 185 -6.81 3.90 15.39
N GLU A 186 -7.23 4.92 14.66
CA GLU A 186 -8.53 4.98 14.01
C GLU A 186 -8.36 5.41 12.56
N GLY A 187 -9.07 4.76 11.63
CA GLY A 187 -8.93 5.11 10.22
C GLY A 187 -10.16 4.83 9.37
N ILE A 188 -10.36 5.69 8.38
CA ILE A 188 -11.16 5.43 7.20
C ILE A 188 -10.19 4.95 6.13
N LEU A 189 -10.05 3.61 6.01
CA LEU A 189 -8.99 2.99 5.22
C LEU A 189 -9.42 2.53 3.82
N ASN A 190 -10.72 2.66 3.50
CA ASN A 190 -11.27 2.26 2.21
C ASN A 190 -12.09 3.39 1.59
N GLY A 191 -11.70 3.84 0.38
CA GLY A 191 -12.36 4.95 -0.32
C GLY A 191 -13.72 4.59 -0.88
N THR A 192 -13.96 3.33 -1.27
CA THR A 192 -15.25 2.87 -1.81
C THR A 192 -16.34 2.94 -0.76
N THR A 193 -16.09 2.39 0.44
CA THR A 193 -17.05 2.44 1.56
C THR A 193 -17.29 3.87 2.03
N ASN A 194 -16.23 4.69 2.10
CA ASN A 194 -16.39 6.09 2.47
C ASN A 194 -17.25 6.85 1.45
N TYR A 195 -17.04 6.62 0.15
CA TYR A 195 -17.86 7.21 -0.90
C TYR A 195 -19.33 6.84 -0.76
N ILE A 196 -19.64 5.54 -0.57
CA ILE A 196 -21.01 5.04 -0.43
C ILE A 196 -21.68 5.72 0.78
N LEU A 197 -21.08 5.70 1.96
CA LEU A 197 -21.63 6.32 3.17
C LEU A 197 -21.78 7.84 3.03
N THR A 198 -20.84 8.50 2.34
CA THR A 198 -20.93 9.94 2.03
C THR A 198 -22.17 10.23 1.18
N LYS A 199 -22.38 9.45 0.12
CA LYS A 199 -23.54 9.61 -0.77
C LYS A 199 -24.87 9.34 -0.07
N MET A 200 -24.94 8.30 0.75
CA MET A 200 -26.13 8.03 1.59
C MET A 200 -26.47 9.22 2.48
N ASN A 201 -25.46 9.87 3.08
CA ASN A 201 -25.63 11.02 3.96
C ASN A 201 -26.00 12.32 3.20
N GLU A 202 -25.35 12.58 2.06
CA GLU A 202 -25.57 13.81 1.28
C GLU A 202 -26.91 13.80 0.54
N GLU A 203 -27.23 12.70 -0.13
CA GLU A 203 -28.37 12.59 -1.06
C GLU A 203 -29.56 11.87 -0.42
N ASN A 204 -29.42 11.36 0.81
CA ASN A 204 -30.47 10.61 1.52
C ASN A 204 -31.01 9.44 0.69
N ILE A 205 -30.10 8.67 0.09
CA ILE A 205 -30.36 7.48 -0.73
C ILE A 205 -30.04 6.19 0.02
N THR A 206 -30.45 5.04 -0.51
CA THR A 206 -30.15 3.73 0.08
C THR A 206 -28.73 3.29 -0.22
N PHE A 207 -28.26 2.25 0.50
CA PHE A 207 -26.95 1.62 0.23
C PHE A 207 -26.87 1.12 -1.21
N GLU A 208 -27.91 0.46 -1.72
CA GLU A 208 -27.96 -0.11 -3.07
C GLU A 208 -27.89 0.98 -4.15
N GLU A 209 -28.56 2.11 -3.94
CA GLU A 209 -28.51 3.26 -4.86
C GLU A 209 -27.11 3.87 -4.88
N ALA A 210 -26.49 4.09 -3.72
CA ALA A 210 -25.14 4.63 -3.60
C ALA A 210 -24.08 3.67 -4.18
N LEU A 211 -24.23 2.36 -3.98
CA LEU A 211 -23.34 1.35 -4.55
C LEU A 211 -23.42 1.33 -6.07
N LYS A 212 -24.64 1.34 -6.64
CA LYS A 212 -24.82 1.41 -8.12
C LYS A 212 -24.16 2.65 -8.71
N GLU A 213 -24.26 3.79 -8.02
CA GLU A 213 -23.59 5.00 -8.46
C GLU A 213 -22.07 4.88 -8.40
N ALA A 214 -21.53 4.31 -7.32
CA ALA A 214 -20.10 4.05 -7.18
C ALA A 214 -19.57 3.14 -8.29
N GLN A 215 -20.32 2.08 -8.66
CA GLN A 215 -19.99 1.18 -9.76
C GLN A 215 -20.02 1.89 -11.11
N ARG A 216 -21.06 2.69 -11.38
CA ARG A 216 -21.18 3.47 -12.62
C ARG A 216 -20.03 4.47 -12.80
N LYS A 217 -19.51 5.02 -11.71
CA LYS A 217 -18.35 5.94 -11.70
C LYS A 217 -17.00 5.22 -11.72
N GLY A 218 -16.97 3.90 -11.67
CA GLY A 218 -15.73 3.12 -11.60
C GLY A 218 -15.00 3.23 -10.24
N ILE A 219 -15.70 3.68 -9.18
CA ILE A 219 -15.17 3.75 -7.81
C ILE A 219 -15.26 2.38 -7.13
N ALA A 220 -16.38 1.67 -7.36
CA ALA A 220 -16.58 0.30 -6.91
C ALA A 220 -16.44 -0.67 -8.09
N GLU A 221 -15.82 -1.83 -7.85
CA GLU A 221 -15.76 -2.93 -8.81
C GLU A 221 -17.13 -3.61 -8.95
N THR A 222 -17.27 -4.44 -10.00
CA THR A 222 -18.49 -5.24 -10.21
C THR A 222 -18.76 -6.17 -9.03
N ASN A 223 -17.71 -6.74 -8.44
CA ASN A 223 -17.80 -7.50 -7.19
C ASN A 223 -17.13 -6.72 -6.04
N PRO A 224 -17.87 -5.86 -5.32
CA PRO A 224 -17.34 -4.97 -4.30
C PRO A 224 -17.23 -5.62 -2.91
N ILE A 225 -17.44 -6.93 -2.79
CA ILE A 225 -17.63 -7.61 -1.49
C ILE A 225 -16.50 -7.36 -0.50
N LEU A 226 -15.24 -7.35 -0.95
CA LEU A 226 -14.10 -7.10 -0.08
C LEU A 226 -14.09 -5.68 0.50
N ASP A 227 -14.62 -4.71 -0.26
CA ASP A 227 -14.74 -3.34 0.21
C ASP A 227 -15.91 -3.22 1.19
N VAL A 228 -17.14 -3.55 0.74
CA VAL A 228 -18.37 -3.27 1.50
C VAL A 228 -18.48 -4.11 2.76
N SER A 229 -17.93 -5.33 2.78
CA SER A 229 -17.86 -6.17 3.99
C SER A 229 -16.89 -5.65 5.06
N GLY A 230 -16.05 -4.66 4.75
CA GLY A 230 -15.00 -4.16 5.65
C GLY A 230 -13.70 -4.97 5.62
N SER A 231 -13.63 -6.07 4.85
CA SER A 231 -12.47 -6.97 4.82
C SER A 231 -11.19 -6.28 4.33
N ASP A 232 -11.27 -5.38 3.36
CA ASP A 232 -10.12 -4.60 2.88
C ASP A 232 -9.58 -3.67 3.98
N SER A 233 -10.47 -3.01 4.71
CA SER A 233 -10.10 -2.17 5.86
C SER A 233 -9.48 -2.99 7.00
N ALA A 234 -10.00 -4.20 7.25
CA ALA A 234 -9.47 -5.10 8.26
C ALA A 234 -8.05 -5.59 7.92
N CYS A 235 -7.80 -5.95 6.67
CA CYS A 235 -6.45 -6.30 6.21
C CYS A 235 -5.43 -5.16 6.43
N LYS A 236 -5.83 -3.92 6.15
CA LYS A 236 -4.98 -2.75 6.34
C LYS A 236 -4.75 -2.45 7.82
N LEU A 237 -5.81 -2.52 8.63
CA LEU A 237 -5.72 -2.36 10.09
C LEU A 237 -4.76 -3.39 10.68
N LEU A 238 -4.89 -4.66 10.30
CA LEU A 238 -4.02 -5.75 10.76
C LEU A 238 -2.55 -5.42 10.54
N LEU A 239 -2.19 -5.04 9.31
CA LEU A 239 -0.81 -4.72 8.97
C LEU A 239 -0.30 -3.51 9.74
N LEU A 240 -1.13 -2.48 9.93
CA LEU A 240 -0.78 -1.30 10.71
C LEU A 240 -0.58 -1.64 12.19
N THR A 241 -1.50 -2.40 12.78
CA THR A 241 -1.45 -2.76 14.20
C THR A 241 -0.25 -3.66 14.50
N ASN A 242 -0.03 -4.71 13.72
CA ASN A 242 1.11 -5.59 13.90
C ASN A 242 2.44 -4.84 13.75
N SER A 243 2.51 -3.88 12.81
CA SER A 243 3.71 -3.10 12.56
C SER A 243 4.00 -2.03 13.61
N LEU A 244 2.96 -1.32 14.06
CA LEU A 244 3.11 -0.10 14.86
C LEU A 244 2.86 -0.31 16.35
N MET A 245 2.08 -1.31 16.73
CA MET A 245 1.79 -1.65 18.12
C MET A 245 2.50 -2.92 18.57
N GLY A 246 3.29 -3.55 17.68
CA GLY A 246 4.14 -4.71 18.00
C GLY A 246 3.37 -5.98 18.31
N THR A 247 2.23 -6.20 17.64
CA THR A 247 1.38 -7.37 17.83
C THR A 247 1.58 -8.42 16.73
N GLU A 248 1.01 -9.61 16.92
CA GLU A 248 1.00 -10.70 15.95
C GLU A 248 -0.43 -11.22 15.72
N HIS A 249 -1.40 -10.31 15.64
CA HIS A 249 -2.78 -10.66 15.35
C HIS A 249 -2.93 -11.30 13.98
N MET A 250 -3.99 -12.09 13.85
CA MET A 250 -4.48 -12.66 12.59
C MET A 250 -5.79 -11.97 12.16
N LEU A 251 -6.17 -12.14 10.91
CA LEU A 251 -7.41 -11.54 10.39
C LEU A 251 -8.65 -12.05 11.14
N THR A 252 -8.60 -13.26 11.68
CA THR A 252 -9.64 -13.88 12.51
C THR A 252 -9.83 -13.23 13.88
N ASP A 253 -8.87 -12.45 14.34
CA ASP A 253 -8.92 -11.76 15.63
C ASP A 253 -9.65 -10.41 15.54
N ILE A 254 -10.01 -9.99 14.33
CA ILE A 254 -10.67 -8.72 14.07
C ILE A 254 -12.18 -8.91 14.04
N HIS A 255 -12.90 -8.13 14.85
CA HIS A 255 -14.33 -8.01 14.68
C HIS A 255 -14.63 -7.18 13.43
N ILE A 256 -15.29 -7.78 12.43
CA ILE A 256 -15.57 -7.13 11.15
C ILE A 256 -17.06 -7.06 10.90
N LYS A 257 -17.58 -5.85 10.69
CA LYS A 257 -18.94 -5.58 10.26
C LYS A 257 -18.92 -4.60 9.10
N GLY A 258 -19.48 -5.02 7.96
CA GLY A 258 -19.54 -4.20 6.76
C GLY A 258 -20.65 -3.13 6.79
N ILE A 259 -20.75 -2.41 5.69
CA ILE A 259 -21.72 -1.31 5.55
C ILE A 259 -23.03 -1.72 4.87
N GLU A 260 -23.16 -2.99 4.45
CA GLU A 260 -24.29 -3.49 3.65
C GLU A 260 -25.64 -3.38 4.39
N HIS A 261 -25.58 -3.36 5.71
CA HIS A 261 -26.78 -3.26 6.56
C HIS A 261 -27.02 -1.84 7.09
N VAL A 262 -26.22 -0.86 6.67
CA VAL A 262 -26.45 0.54 7.05
C VAL A 262 -27.67 1.07 6.31
N THR A 263 -28.68 1.45 7.08
CA THR A 263 -29.95 1.92 6.53
C THR A 263 -29.99 3.44 6.38
N LYS A 264 -30.79 3.91 5.44
CA LYS A 264 -31.10 5.32 5.27
C LYS A 264 -31.65 5.97 6.55
N GLN A 265 -32.40 5.20 7.35
CA GLN A 265 -32.94 5.70 8.62
C GLN A 265 -31.84 5.93 9.66
N GLN A 266 -30.85 5.02 9.76
CA GLN A 266 -29.70 5.20 10.65
C GLN A 266 -28.88 6.45 10.25
N ILE A 267 -28.62 6.65 8.96
CA ILE A 267 -27.94 7.85 8.45
C ILE A 267 -28.70 9.13 8.87
N ARG A 268 -30.02 9.13 8.71
CA ARG A 268 -30.86 10.28 9.08
C ARG A 268 -30.82 10.55 10.58
N ASN A 269 -30.97 9.50 11.41
CA ASN A 269 -30.94 9.62 12.87
C ASN A 269 -29.59 10.16 13.37
N ALA A 270 -28.49 9.69 12.80
CA ALA A 270 -27.16 10.20 13.12
C ALA A 270 -27.03 11.70 12.76
N LYS A 271 -27.50 12.07 11.57
CA LYS A 271 -27.47 13.45 11.10
C LYS A 271 -28.29 14.40 12.01
N GLU A 272 -29.45 13.98 12.50
CA GLU A 272 -30.28 14.74 13.43
C GLU A 272 -29.55 14.97 14.77
N GLN A 273 -28.60 14.08 15.14
CA GLN A 273 -27.77 14.21 16.33
C GLN A 273 -26.41 14.89 16.05
N ASN A 274 -26.22 15.53 14.90
CA ASN A 274 -24.94 16.09 14.44
C ASN A 274 -23.80 15.07 14.38
N LYS A 275 -24.11 13.84 13.98
CA LYS A 275 -23.16 12.74 13.80
C LYS A 275 -23.10 12.28 12.36
N PHE A 276 -22.03 11.60 12.01
CA PHE A 276 -21.84 10.92 10.73
C PHE A 276 -21.63 9.43 10.96
N ILE A 277 -22.15 8.59 10.07
CA ILE A 277 -21.80 7.17 10.06
C ILE A 277 -20.61 6.98 9.10
N LYS A 278 -19.52 6.44 9.63
CA LYS A 278 -18.30 6.09 8.90
C LYS A 278 -17.90 4.65 9.19
N LEU A 279 -17.31 3.95 8.21
CA LEU A 279 -16.66 2.67 8.47
C LEU A 279 -15.31 2.95 9.14
N ILE A 280 -15.23 2.72 10.43
CA ILE A 280 -14.03 2.96 11.23
C ILE A 280 -13.28 1.64 11.44
N ALA A 281 -12.03 1.62 11.04
CA ALA A 281 -11.07 0.60 11.42
C ALA A 281 -10.31 1.11 12.64
N SER A 282 -10.43 0.41 13.78
CA SER A 282 -9.82 0.84 15.04
C SER A 282 -9.01 -0.26 15.70
N ALA A 283 -7.85 0.10 16.23
CA ALA A 283 -7.05 -0.73 17.12
C ALA A 283 -6.74 0.08 18.39
N TYR A 284 -6.97 -0.47 19.56
CA TYR A 284 -6.76 0.22 20.84
C TYR A 284 -6.31 -0.75 21.92
N LYS A 285 -5.48 -0.26 22.85
CA LYS A 285 -5.12 -0.98 24.08
C LYS A 285 -6.24 -0.85 25.10
N ASP A 286 -6.62 -1.97 25.69
CA ASP A 286 -7.50 -2.00 26.87
C ASP A 286 -6.71 -1.74 28.16
N GLU A 287 -7.40 -1.73 29.32
CA GLU A 287 -6.81 -1.51 30.63
C GLU A 287 -5.78 -2.59 31.02
N ASP A 288 -5.90 -3.79 30.49
CA ASP A 288 -4.98 -4.91 30.70
C ASP A 288 -3.78 -4.87 29.73
N GLY A 289 -3.75 -3.92 28.80
CA GLY A 289 -2.70 -3.75 27.78
C GLY A 289 -2.89 -4.62 26.54
N ASN A 290 -3.99 -5.36 26.40
CA ASN A 290 -4.29 -6.13 25.20
C ASN A 290 -4.75 -5.19 24.09
N VAL A 291 -4.38 -5.50 22.85
CA VAL A 291 -4.81 -4.73 21.69
C VAL A 291 -6.06 -5.35 21.07
N ASN A 292 -7.11 -4.57 21.00
CA ASN A 292 -8.39 -4.96 20.41
C ASN A 292 -8.55 -4.33 19.01
N LEU A 293 -9.05 -5.10 18.04
CA LEU A 293 -9.21 -4.67 16.64
C LEU A 293 -10.67 -4.78 16.20
N ASN A 294 -11.20 -3.67 15.66
CA ASN A 294 -12.57 -3.62 15.16
C ASN A 294 -12.62 -2.91 13.80
N VAL A 295 -13.50 -3.35 12.92
CA VAL A 295 -13.89 -2.65 11.69
C VAL A 295 -15.41 -2.67 11.60
N GLU A 296 -16.04 -1.54 11.85
CA GLU A 296 -17.49 -1.45 11.83
C GLU A 296 -18.00 -0.04 11.50
N PRO A 297 -19.26 0.09 11.03
CA PRO A 297 -19.91 1.38 10.92
C PRO A 297 -20.11 2.02 12.30
N CYS A 298 -19.49 3.18 12.53
CA CYS A 298 -19.58 3.92 13.78
C CYS A 298 -20.27 5.27 13.56
N GLU A 299 -21.11 5.67 14.50
CA GLU A 299 -21.56 7.04 14.63
C GLU A 299 -20.46 7.88 15.28
N ILE A 300 -19.90 8.84 14.55
CA ILE A 300 -18.86 9.74 15.04
C ILE A 300 -19.39 11.17 15.10
N ASP A 301 -18.98 11.90 16.13
CA ASP A 301 -19.38 13.30 16.32
C ASP A 301 -18.78 14.18 15.20
N LYS A 302 -19.46 15.28 14.90
CA LYS A 302 -19.04 16.27 13.91
C LYS A 302 -17.60 16.79 14.13
N ASP A 303 -17.17 16.86 15.39
CA ASP A 303 -15.85 17.35 15.77
C ASP A 303 -14.76 16.26 15.75
N HIS A 304 -15.15 15.02 15.46
CA HIS A 304 -14.20 13.93 15.31
C HIS A 304 -13.28 14.17 14.10
N PRO A 305 -11.95 13.93 14.19
CA PRO A 305 -10.99 14.22 13.12
C PRO A 305 -11.33 13.57 11.78
N LEU A 306 -11.98 12.40 11.80
CA LEU A 306 -12.35 11.66 10.62
C LEU A 306 -13.75 12.03 10.07
N ALA A 307 -14.52 12.86 10.76
CA ALA A 307 -15.92 13.16 10.43
C ALA A 307 -16.07 13.80 9.05
N ASN A 308 -15.17 14.71 8.71
CA ASN A 308 -15.22 15.49 7.47
C ASN A 308 -14.46 14.87 6.29
N ILE A 309 -14.02 13.61 6.41
CA ILE A 309 -13.41 12.86 5.32
C ILE A 309 -14.53 12.30 4.45
N ASN A 310 -14.71 12.85 3.25
CA ASN A 310 -15.83 12.55 2.36
C ASN A 310 -15.37 11.98 1.01
N GLY A 311 -16.32 11.47 0.24
CA GLY A 311 -16.05 10.89 -1.07
C GLY A 311 -15.08 9.70 -0.97
N THR A 312 -14.09 9.64 -1.85
CA THR A 312 -13.10 8.56 -1.88
C THR A 312 -11.87 8.83 -1.01
N GLU A 313 -11.87 9.89 -0.24
CA GLU A 313 -10.76 10.23 0.65
C GLU A 313 -10.60 9.20 1.77
N LYS A 314 -9.39 9.11 2.26
CA LYS A 314 -8.99 8.25 3.39
C LYS A 314 -8.34 9.11 4.46
N GLY A 315 -8.33 8.61 5.68
CA GLY A 315 -7.61 9.25 6.76
C GLY A 315 -7.35 8.28 7.89
N ILE A 316 -6.35 8.62 8.68
CA ILE A 316 -5.97 7.86 9.86
C ILE A 316 -5.58 8.83 10.98
N THR A 317 -5.96 8.48 12.20
CA THR A 317 -5.62 9.18 13.42
C THR A 317 -4.85 8.23 14.33
N PHE A 318 -3.71 8.69 14.82
CA PHE A 318 -2.93 8.03 15.85
C PHE A 318 -3.11 8.77 17.16
N PHE A 319 -3.37 8.06 18.23
CA PHE A 319 -3.41 8.58 19.61
C PHE A 319 -2.16 8.05 20.32
N THR A 320 -1.36 8.97 20.84
CA THR A 320 -0.06 8.65 21.43
C THR A 320 0.05 9.14 22.85
N ASP A 321 0.91 8.50 23.63
CA ASP A 321 1.20 8.87 25.01
C ASP A 321 1.84 10.25 25.18
N THR A 322 2.64 10.68 24.21
CA THR A 322 3.47 11.90 24.35
C THR A 322 3.22 13.00 23.34
N MET A 323 2.90 12.66 22.07
CA MET A 323 2.63 13.64 21.01
C MET A 323 1.14 13.94 20.84
N GLY A 324 0.28 13.33 21.67
CA GLY A 324 -1.17 13.51 21.58
C GLY A 324 -1.75 12.86 20.32
N GLN A 325 -2.69 13.56 19.70
CA GLN A 325 -3.43 13.08 18.54
C GLN A 325 -2.84 13.63 17.25
N VAL A 326 -2.48 12.73 16.34
CA VAL A 326 -1.96 13.07 15.01
C VAL A 326 -2.84 12.48 13.94
N THR A 327 -3.40 13.32 13.07
CA THR A 327 -4.28 12.90 11.97
C THR A 327 -3.67 13.25 10.62
N THR A 328 -3.76 12.32 9.68
CA THR A 328 -3.41 12.55 8.28
C THR A 328 -4.55 12.14 7.36
N ILE A 329 -4.80 12.93 6.32
CA ILE A 329 -5.92 12.78 5.39
C ILE A 329 -5.40 12.89 3.96
N GLY A 330 -5.99 12.16 3.05
CA GLY A 330 -5.72 12.23 1.61
C GLY A 330 -5.20 10.91 1.03
N GLY A 331 -4.27 11.01 0.09
CA GLY A 331 -3.70 9.87 -0.61
C GLY A 331 -4.62 9.29 -1.68
N ALA A 332 -4.14 9.25 -2.93
CA ALA A 332 -4.88 8.71 -4.06
C ALA A 332 -5.18 7.21 -3.88
N SER A 333 -6.44 6.82 -4.15
CA SER A 333 -6.90 5.42 -4.15
C SER A 333 -6.96 4.88 -5.57
N ASN A 334 -5.83 4.88 -6.27
CA ASN A 334 -5.73 4.39 -7.64
C ASN A 334 -4.41 3.61 -7.84
N PRO A 335 -4.26 2.87 -8.94
CA PRO A 335 -3.06 2.09 -9.23
C PRO A 335 -1.76 2.90 -9.19
N ARG A 336 -1.79 4.16 -9.67
CA ARG A 336 -0.64 5.05 -9.65
C ARG A 336 -0.23 5.46 -8.24
N GLY A 337 -1.20 5.67 -7.34
CA GLY A 337 -0.93 5.94 -5.92
C GLY A 337 -0.24 4.77 -5.21
N ALA A 338 -0.65 3.54 -5.49
CA ALA A 338 -0.01 2.34 -4.96
C ALA A 338 1.42 2.16 -5.52
N ALA A 339 1.60 2.41 -6.82
CA ALA A 339 2.91 2.41 -7.47
C ALA A 339 3.85 3.48 -6.88
N ALA A 340 3.33 4.68 -6.61
CA ALA A 340 4.10 5.76 -5.98
C ALA A 340 4.54 5.41 -4.55
N ALA A 341 3.70 4.74 -3.78
CA ALA A 341 4.05 4.24 -2.45
C ALA A 341 5.21 3.23 -2.52
N ALA A 342 5.17 2.29 -3.48
CA ALA A 342 6.25 1.33 -3.69
C ALA A 342 7.56 2.02 -4.12
N LEU A 343 7.49 2.98 -5.03
CA LEU A 343 8.67 3.73 -5.46
C LEU A 343 9.28 4.52 -4.29
N LYS A 344 8.46 5.17 -3.47
CA LYS A 344 8.89 5.82 -2.23
C LYS A 344 9.54 4.83 -1.27
N ASP A 345 8.97 3.64 -1.12
CA ASP A 345 9.52 2.61 -0.24
C ASP A 345 10.91 2.16 -0.71
N ILE A 346 11.14 1.97 -2.00
CA ILE A 346 12.47 1.69 -2.56
C ILE A 346 13.43 2.84 -2.27
N ILE A 347 13.05 4.08 -2.54
CA ILE A 347 13.89 5.24 -2.27
C ILE A 347 14.26 5.29 -0.78
N ASN A 348 13.31 5.07 0.12
CA ASN A 348 13.55 5.09 1.56
C ASN A 348 14.42 3.91 2.07
N LEU A 349 14.47 2.78 1.35
CA LEU A 349 15.38 1.69 1.65
C LEU A 349 16.84 2.03 1.33
N TYR A 350 17.07 2.80 0.26
CA TYR A 350 18.41 2.96 -0.32
C TYR A 350 18.96 4.38 -0.31
N ARG A 351 18.13 5.41 -0.07
CA ARG A 351 18.66 6.77 0.03
C ARG A 351 19.66 6.89 1.18
N LYS A 352 20.76 7.58 0.92
CA LYS A 352 21.69 8.00 1.97
C LYS A 352 20.98 9.03 2.86
N ASP A 353 21.33 9.02 4.16
CA ASP A 353 20.74 9.97 5.11
C ASP A 353 20.90 11.42 4.63
N LEU A 354 19.77 12.11 4.46
CA LEU A 354 19.75 13.52 4.08
C LEU A 354 20.38 14.44 5.15
N SER A 355 20.62 13.94 6.35
CA SER A 355 21.32 14.68 7.43
C SER A 355 22.75 15.07 7.09
N ARG A 356 23.34 14.48 6.04
CA ARG A 356 24.69 14.82 5.52
C ARG A 356 24.68 15.79 4.35
N ILE A 357 23.52 16.39 3.99
CA ILE A 357 23.42 17.32 2.86
C ILE A 357 23.93 18.73 3.21
N ASN A 358 24.02 19.08 4.49
CA ASN A 358 24.63 20.32 4.92
C ASN A 358 26.08 20.03 5.29
N GLY A 359 26.91 19.92 4.25
CA GLY A 359 28.30 19.55 4.38
C GLY A 359 29.08 20.38 5.41
N GLU A 360 29.73 19.72 6.29
CA GLU A 360 31.11 19.97 6.70
C GLU A 360 31.90 18.69 6.54
#